data_971e64ea9ccf7e47e439478e7b61a73b
#
_entry.id   971e64ea9ccf7e47e439478e7b61a73b
#
_cell.length_a   1.000
_cell.length_b   1.000
_cell.length_c   1.000
_cell.angle_alpha   90.00
_cell.angle_beta   90.00
_cell.angle_gamma   90.00
#
_symmetry.space_group_name_H-M   'P 1'
#
loop_
_entity.id
_entity.type
_entity.pdbx_description
1 polymer ?
#
loop_
_entity_poly.entity_id
_entity_poly.type
_entity_poly.pdbx_seq_one_letter_code
_entity_poly.pdbx_strand_id
1 'polypeptide(L)'
;MDIRIAHDEDLAEVMAVLAAAKGIMRASGNDGQWVNGYPSEEVILEDIAKGNGFVVLEDGRIVGYFAFIASPEPTYARIYNGAWLNDSLAYHVVHRIGSYPEVHGVFKTVMDWCFERDPNIRIDTHRDNRIMQHCISSYGFTYCGIIYLDSGDERLAYQLIR
;
A
#
# COMPACT_ATOMS: atom_id res chain seq x y z
N MET A 1 -9.79 13.27 8.61
CA MET A 1 -9.30 11.89 8.77
C MET A 1 -8.06 11.87 9.64
N ASP A 2 -7.98 10.94 10.56
CA ASP A 2 -6.83 10.75 11.43
C ASP A 2 -6.14 9.43 11.14
N ILE A 3 -4.86 9.34 11.45
CA ILE A 3 -4.08 8.10 11.29
C ILE A 3 -3.42 7.78 12.62
N ARG A 4 -3.54 6.55 13.05
CA ARG A 4 -2.84 6.03 14.23
C ARG A 4 -2.31 4.62 13.97
N ILE A 5 -1.40 4.19 14.84
CA ILE A 5 -0.91 2.81 14.79
C ILE A 5 -2.06 1.83 15.02
N ALA A 6 -2.04 0.71 14.31
CA ALA A 6 -3.01 -0.35 14.49
C ALA A 6 -2.67 -1.19 15.72
N HIS A 7 -3.69 -1.65 16.42
CA HIS A 7 -3.59 -2.55 17.58
C HIS A 7 -4.25 -3.89 17.27
N ASP A 8 -3.96 -4.91 18.06
CA ASP A 8 -4.54 -6.25 17.88
C ASP A 8 -6.07 -6.23 17.88
N GLU A 9 -6.67 -5.38 18.73
CA GLU A 9 -8.12 -5.22 18.81
C GLU A 9 -8.76 -4.65 17.55
N ASP A 10 -7.97 -4.04 16.67
CA ASP A 10 -8.47 -3.48 15.42
C ASP A 10 -8.63 -4.53 14.31
N LEU A 11 -8.13 -5.75 14.52
CA LEU A 11 -8.02 -6.75 13.46
C LEU A 11 -9.33 -7.00 12.71
N ALA A 12 -10.42 -7.18 13.42
CA ALA A 12 -11.71 -7.48 12.78
C ALA A 12 -12.17 -6.33 11.86
N GLU A 13 -12.03 -5.08 12.32
CA GLU A 13 -12.39 -3.90 11.53
C GLU A 13 -11.46 -3.70 10.34
N VAL A 14 -10.17 -3.95 10.52
CA VAL A 14 -9.17 -3.89 9.42
C VAL A 14 -9.49 -4.94 8.36
N MET A 15 -9.78 -6.17 8.76
CA MET A 15 -10.12 -7.23 7.81
C MET A 15 -11.40 -6.93 7.04
N ALA A 16 -12.38 -6.28 7.67
CA ALA A 16 -13.60 -5.83 6.99
C ALA A 16 -13.32 -4.77 5.93
N VAL A 17 -12.46 -3.80 6.23
CA VAL A 17 -12.03 -2.77 5.27
C VAL A 17 -11.31 -3.41 4.08
N LEU A 18 -10.38 -4.33 4.34
CA LEU A 18 -9.60 -4.98 3.28
C LEU A 18 -10.48 -5.89 2.41
N ALA A 19 -11.48 -6.54 3.00
CA ALA A 19 -12.46 -7.31 2.23
C ALA A 19 -13.28 -6.43 1.28
N ALA A 20 -13.71 -5.25 1.75
CA ALA A 20 -14.42 -4.28 0.90
C ALA A 20 -13.53 -3.76 -0.23
N ALA A 21 -12.27 -3.43 0.06
CA ALA A 21 -11.30 -3.00 -0.93
C ALA A 21 -11.05 -4.08 -1.99
N LYS A 22 -10.94 -5.34 -1.57
CA LYS A 22 -10.78 -6.49 -2.46
C LYS A 22 -11.99 -6.67 -3.38
N GLY A 23 -13.19 -6.45 -2.86
CA GLY A 23 -14.42 -6.50 -3.65
C GLY A 23 -14.42 -5.47 -4.80
N ILE A 24 -13.95 -4.26 -4.53
CA ILE A 24 -13.82 -3.21 -5.55
C ILE A 24 -12.72 -3.54 -6.57
N MET A 25 -11.61 -4.10 -6.13
CA MET A 25 -10.56 -4.57 -7.06
C MET A 25 -11.13 -5.55 -8.08
N ARG A 26 -11.86 -6.55 -7.61
CA ARG A 26 -12.50 -7.56 -8.47
C ARG A 26 -13.54 -6.98 -9.40
N ALA A 27 -14.41 -6.12 -8.89
CA ALA A 27 -15.45 -5.45 -9.66
C ALA A 27 -14.86 -4.56 -10.77
N SER A 28 -13.64 -4.05 -10.56
CA SER A 28 -12.91 -3.19 -11.51
C SER A 28 -11.97 -3.96 -12.44
N GLY A 29 -12.02 -5.30 -12.42
CA GLY A 29 -11.19 -6.15 -13.30
C GLY A 29 -9.82 -6.50 -12.74
N ASN A 30 -9.52 -6.16 -11.49
CA ASN A 30 -8.25 -6.47 -10.84
C ASN A 30 -8.41 -7.69 -9.92
N ASP A 31 -8.34 -8.89 -10.50
CA ASP A 31 -8.47 -10.16 -9.77
C ASP A 31 -7.12 -10.70 -9.30
N GLY A 32 -6.02 -10.18 -9.83
CA GLY A 32 -4.70 -10.77 -9.70
C GLY A 32 -3.81 -10.20 -8.62
N GLN A 33 -4.19 -9.12 -7.95
CA GLN A 33 -3.32 -8.47 -6.98
C GLN A 33 -3.40 -9.12 -5.58
N TRP A 34 -4.59 -9.26 -5.05
CA TRP A 34 -4.81 -9.89 -3.75
C TRP A 34 -5.50 -11.24 -3.94
N VAL A 35 -4.69 -12.29 -4.09
CA VAL A 35 -5.14 -13.65 -4.37
C VAL A 35 -4.84 -14.59 -3.21
N ASN A 36 -5.50 -15.75 -3.22
CA ASN A 36 -5.25 -16.84 -2.25
C ASN A 36 -5.42 -16.40 -0.78
N GLY A 37 -6.43 -15.57 -0.51
CA GLY A 37 -6.72 -15.10 0.84
C GLY A 37 -5.78 -13.98 1.35
N TYR A 38 -4.93 -13.45 0.48
CA TYR A 38 -4.05 -12.34 0.83
C TYR A 38 -4.80 -10.99 0.77
N PRO A 39 -4.56 -10.04 1.69
CA PRO A 39 -3.78 -10.23 2.90
C PRO A 39 -4.56 -11.02 3.94
N SER A 40 -3.89 -11.99 4.58
CA SER A 40 -4.47 -12.80 5.64
C SER A 40 -4.43 -12.08 6.99
N GLU A 41 -5.17 -12.62 7.98
CA GLU A 41 -5.08 -12.13 9.36
C GLU A 41 -3.66 -12.19 9.89
N GLU A 42 -2.91 -13.25 9.56
CA GLU A 42 -1.53 -13.45 10.00
C GLU A 42 -0.60 -12.34 9.47
N VAL A 43 -0.78 -11.95 8.21
CA VAL A 43 0.00 -10.86 7.61
C VAL A 43 -0.27 -9.53 8.33
N ILE A 44 -1.54 -9.26 8.63
CA ILE A 44 -1.92 -8.03 9.33
C ILE A 44 -1.42 -8.04 10.78
N LEU A 45 -1.55 -9.15 11.48
CA LEU A 45 -1.02 -9.29 12.84
C LEU A 45 0.51 -9.12 12.87
N GLU A 46 1.21 -9.60 11.86
CA GLU A 46 2.66 -9.37 11.74
C GLU A 46 2.99 -7.89 11.53
N ASP A 47 2.25 -7.19 10.67
CA ASP A 47 2.40 -5.74 10.52
C ASP A 47 2.21 -5.02 11.86
N ILE A 48 1.16 -5.39 12.60
CA ILE A 48 0.85 -4.80 13.90
C ILE A 48 1.98 -5.08 14.91
N ALA A 49 2.42 -6.34 14.98
CA ALA A 49 3.48 -6.74 15.91
C ALA A 49 4.79 -6.01 15.67
N LYS A 50 5.10 -5.69 14.41
CA LYS A 50 6.31 -4.95 14.02
C LYS A 50 6.15 -3.43 14.12
N GLY A 51 4.98 -2.93 14.46
CA GLY A 51 4.69 -1.50 14.51
C GLY A 51 4.56 -0.86 13.13
N ASN A 52 4.28 -1.64 12.10
CA ASN A 52 4.20 -1.19 10.71
C ASN A 52 2.77 -0.98 10.20
N GLY A 53 1.76 -1.45 10.93
CA GLY A 53 0.36 -1.33 10.56
C GLY A 53 -0.27 -0.06 11.10
N PHE A 54 -1.04 0.64 10.26
CA PHE A 54 -1.72 1.90 10.60
C PHE A 54 -3.15 1.88 10.11
N VAL A 55 -4.02 2.52 10.87
CA VAL A 55 -5.44 2.66 10.52
C VAL A 55 -5.78 4.11 10.24
N VAL A 56 -6.68 4.30 9.28
CA VAL A 56 -7.26 5.60 8.96
C VAL A 56 -8.63 5.68 9.60
N LEU A 57 -8.87 6.76 10.33
CA LEU A 57 -10.09 6.99 11.09
C LEU A 57 -10.87 8.17 10.52
N GLU A 58 -12.17 8.01 10.43
CA GLU A 58 -13.10 9.09 10.16
C GLU A 58 -14.25 9.01 11.16
N ASP A 59 -14.45 10.07 11.93
CA ASP A 59 -15.44 10.13 13.01
C ASP A 59 -15.31 8.95 13.99
N GLY A 60 -14.06 8.57 14.32
CA GLY A 60 -13.76 7.48 15.24
C GLY A 60 -13.92 6.07 14.67
N ARG A 61 -14.30 5.95 13.41
CA ARG A 61 -14.47 4.66 12.72
C ARG A 61 -13.26 4.37 11.86
N ILE A 62 -12.78 3.13 11.86
CA ILE A 62 -11.73 2.68 10.95
C ILE A 62 -12.30 2.59 9.54
N VAL A 63 -11.75 3.36 8.62
CA VAL A 63 -12.17 3.40 7.21
C VAL A 63 -11.08 3.00 6.24
N GLY A 64 -9.86 2.85 6.71
CA GLY A 64 -8.72 2.45 5.88
C GLY A 64 -7.62 1.78 6.69
N TYR A 65 -6.74 1.10 5.98
CA TYR A 65 -5.55 0.46 6.54
C TYR A 65 -4.40 0.58 5.55
N PHE A 66 -3.19 0.66 6.05
CA PHE A 66 -1.97 0.52 5.26
C PHE A 66 -0.81 0.05 6.13
N ALA A 67 0.16 -0.57 5.49
CA ALA A 67 1.45 -0.87 6.11
C ALA A 67 2.48 0.14 5.63
N PHE A 68 3.27 0.66 6.56
CA PHE A 68 4.35 1.62 6.30
C PHE A 68 5.64 1.03 6.84
N ILE A 69 6.52 0.57 5.94
CA ILE A 69 7.62 -0.34 6.27
C ILE A 69 8.94 0.27 5.82
N ALA A 70 9.90 0.34 6.75
CA ALA A 70 11.24 0.83 6.44
C ALA A 70 12.00 -0.13 5.52
N SER A 71 12.78 0.44 4.59
CA SER A 71 13.67 -0.34 3.71
C SER A 71 14.69 -1.19 4.50
N PRO A 72 15.24 -2.25 3.90
CA PRO A 72 15.06 -2.69 2.52
C PRO A 72 13.80 -3.54 2.34
N GLU A 73 13.23 -3.47 1.13
CA GLU A 73 12.20 -4.39 0.67
C GLU A 73 12.84 -5.39 -0.29
N PRO A 74 12.90 -6.68 0.04
CA PRO A 74 13.61 -7.66 -0.78
C PRO A 74 13.16 -7.72 -2.25
N THR A 75 11.87 -7.56 -2.52
CA THR A 75 11.34 -7.59 -3.90
C THR A 75 11.72 -6.36 -4.70
N TYR A 76 12.24 -5.31 -4.07
CA TYR A 76 12.70 -4.09 -4.71
C TYR A 76 14.20 -4.07 -4.99
N ALA A 77 14.92 -5.15 -4.62
CA ALA A 77 16.37 -5.24 -4.85
C ALA A 77 16.74 -5.22 -6.33
N ARG A 78 15.84 -5.71 -7.19
CA ARG A 78 15.99 -5.67 -8.64
C ARG A 78 14.77 -5.04 -9.28
N ILE A 79 15.01 -4.18 -10.27
CA ILE A 79 13.97 -3.56 -11.09
C ILE A 79 14.29 -3.79 -12.56
N TYR A 80 13.27 -4.03 -13.37
CA TYR A 80 13.38 -4.38 -14.78
C TYR A 80 12.69 -3.33 -15.64
N ASN A 81 13.17 -3.16 -16.87
CA ASN A 81 12.59 -2.21 -17.83
C ASN A 81 12.52 -0.78 -17.31
N GLY A 82 13.51 -0.39 -16.53
CA GLY A 82 13.58 0.93 -15.93
C GLY A 82 14.59 0.96 -14.79
N ALA A 83 14.47 1.97 -13.94
CA ALA A 83 15.37 2.16 -12.80
C ALA A 83 14.64 2.96 -11.70
N TRP A 84 15.00 2.70 -10.45
CA TRP A 84 14.60 3.56 -9.35
C TRP A 84 15.15 4.97 -9.54
N LEU A 85 14.42 5.99 -9.04
CA LEU A 85 14.88 7.38 -9.09
C LEU A 85 16.19 7.56 -8.33
N ASN A 86 16.32 6.86 -7.20
CA ASN A 86 17.54 6.78 -6.42
C ASN A 86 17.57 5.41 -5.73
N ASP A 87 18.70 4.72 -5.81
CA ASP A 87 18.83 3.37 -5.24
C ASP A 87 19.85 3.30 -4.09
N SER A 88 20.36 4.43 -3.64
CA SER A 88 21.32 4.51 -2.54
C SER A 88 20.72 5.01 -1.22
N LEU A 89 19.63 5.77 -1.28
CA LEU A 89 18.97 6.31 -0.09
C LEU A 89 18.03 5.28 0.54
N ALA A 90 17.92 5.33 1.87
CA ALA A 90 16.87 4.63 2.58
C ALA A 90 15.50 5.15 2.14
N TYR A 91 14.49 4.30 2.19
CA TYR A 91 13.12 4.63 1.81
C TYR A 91 12.14 3.90 2.72
N HIS A 92 10.88 4.29 2.65
CA HIS A 92 9.77 3.50 3.18
C HIS A 92 8.91 2.99 2.04
N VAL A 93 8.22 1.90 2.32
CA VAL A 93 7.29 1.27 1.39
C VAL A 93 5.90 1.34 1.97
N VAL A 94 4.91 1.68 1.13
CA VAL A 94 3.50 1.55 1.48
C VAL A 94 2.99 0.25 0.84
N HIS A 95 2.54 -0.67 1.70
CA HIS A 95 1.97 -1.94 1.29
C HIS A 95 0.54 -2.08 1.82
N ARG A 96 -0.24 -2.94 1.18
CA ARG A 96 -1.56 -3.35 1.68
C ARG A 96 -2.48 -2.19 2.00
N ILE A 97 -2.43 -1.14 1.17
CA ILE A 97 -3.31 0.01 1.33
C ILE A 97 -4.71 -0.33 0.82
N GLY A 98 -5.70 -0.09 1.64
CA GLY A 98 -7.11 -0.30 1.29
C GLY A 98 -8.02 0.58 2.12
N SER A 99 -9.19 0.88 1.56
CA SER A 99 -10.21 1.68 2.23
C SER A 99 -11.59 1.26 1.76
N TYR A 100 -12.63 1.65 2.53
CA TYR A 100 -13.99 1.53 2.04
C TYR A 100 -14.17 2.39 0.78
N PRO A 101 -14.82 1.87 -0.26
CA PRO A 101 -14.92 2.58 -1.55
C PRO A 101 -15.73 3.87 -1.48
N GLU A 102 -16.67 3.98 -0.53
CA GLU A 102 -17.48 5.18 -0.33
C GLU A 102 -16.73 6.32 0.38
N VAL A 103 -15.56 6.04 0.95
CA VAL A 103 -14.74 7.04 1.65
C VAL A 103 -13.69 7.60 0.68
N HIS A 104 -13.78 8.88 0.39
CA HIS A 104 -12.88 9.55 -0.56
C HIS A 104 -11.69 10.21 0.14
N GLY A 105 -10.59 10.34 -0.58
CA GLY A 105 -9.40 11.07 -0.11
C GLY A 105 -8.48 10.28 0.79
N VAL A 106 -8.71 8.98 1.00
CA VAL A 106 -7.87 8.15 1.88
C VAL A 106 -6.45 8.06 1.36
N PHE A 107 -6.25 7.80 0.06
CA PHE A 107 -4.91 7.69 -0.52
C PHE A 107 -4.09 8.95 -0.29
N LYS A 108 -4.66 10.12 -0.60
CA LYS A 108 -3.96 11.39 -0.39
C LYS A 108 -3.62 11.62 1.08
N THR A 109 -4.56 11.35 1.97
CA THR A 109 -4.33 11.49 3.42
C THR A 109 -3.19 10.58 3.90
N VAL A 110 -3.18 9.34 3.45
CA VAL A 110 -2.11 8.38 3.77
C VAL A 110 -0.76 8.87 3.25
N MET A 111 -0.70 9.30 2.00
CA MET A 111 0.57 9.76 1.42
C MET A 111 1.08 11.04 2.07
N ASP A 112 0.22 12.00 2.37
CA ASP A 112 0.60 13.21 3.09
C ASP A 112 1.21 12.85 4.45
N TRP A 113 0.58 11.93 5.17
CA TRP A 113 1.09 11.43 6.46
C TRP A 113 2.46 10.73 6.31
N CYS A 114 2.62 9.90 5.28
CA CYS A 114 3.86 9.18 5.02
C CYS A 114 5.01 10.14 4.69
N PHE A 115 4.77 11.13 3.83
CA PHE A 115 5.79 12.09 3.43
C PHE A 115 6.20 13.07 4.52
N GLU A 116 5.40 13.24 5.56
CA GLU A 116 5.83 13.96 6.76
C GLU A 116 6.92 13.19 7.52
N ARG A 117 7.04 11.88 7.31
CA ARG A 117 7.94 10.98 8.05
C ARG A 117 9.16 10.54 7.26
N ASP A 118 9.02 10.39 5.96
CA ASP A 118 10.11 10.02 5.06
C ASP A 118 9.92 10.71 3.69
N PRO A 119 10.89 11.47 3.22
CA PRO A 119 10.80 12.12 1.91
C PRO A 119 10.96 11.17 0.73
N ASN A 120 11.32 9.90 0.97
CA ASN A 120 11.59 8.91 -0.07
C ASN A 120 10.68 7.69 0.12
N ILE A 121 9.68 7.55 -0.76
CA ILE A 121 8.68 6.49 -0.66
C ILE A 121 8.58 5.73 -1.97
N ARG A 122 8.49 4.41 -1.86
CA ARG A 122 8.24 3.48 -2.97
C ARG A 122 6.91 2.77 -2.77
N ILE A 123 6.25 2.48 -3.88
CA ILE A 123 4.99 1.74 -3.89
C ILE A 123 4.90 0.93 -5.17
N ASP A 124 4.20 -0.18 -5.14
CA ASP A 124 3.91 -0.97 -6.33
C ASP A 124 2.42 -1.32 -6.41
N THR A 125 1.97 -1.65 -7.61
CA THR A 125 0.59 -2.10 -7.84
C THR A 125 0.52 -3.03 -9.04
N HIS A 126 -0.56 -3.80 -9.13
CA HIS A 126 -0.84 -4.69 -10.25
C HIS A 126 -1.22 -3.89 -11.50
N ARG A 127 -0.85 -4.41 -12.69
CA ARG A 127 -1.19 -3.78 -13.98
C ARG A 127 -2.68 -3.57 -14.19
N ASP A 128 -3.52 -4.43 -13.59
CA ASP A 128 -4.97 -4.35 -13.73
C ASP A 128 -5.61 -3.41 -12.69
N ASN A 129 -4.84 -2.92 -11.73
CA ASN A 129 -5.33 -1.97 -10.74
C ASN A 129 -5.22 -0.53 -11.27
N ARG A 130 -6.09 -0.18 -12.20
CA ARG A 130 -6.10 1.13 -12.85
C ARG A 130 -6.44 2.25 -11.89
N ILE A 131 -7.31 1.99 -10.92
CA ILE A 131 -7.68 2.95 -9.88
C ILE A 131 -6.44 3.35 -9.09
N MET A 132 -5.67 2.37 -8.61
CA MET A 132 -4.46 2.63 -7.83
C MET A 132 -3.37 3.31 -8.69
N GLN A 133 -3.19 2.89 -9.93
CA GLN A 133 -2.24 3.54 -10.84
C GLN A 133 -2.58 5.02 -11.00
N HIS A 134 -3.87 5.35 -11.13
CA HIS A 134 -4.31 6.74 -11.23
C HIS A 134 -4.03 7.52 -9.94
N CYS A 135 -4.33 6.95 -8.78
CA CYS A 135 -4.03 7.57 -7.47
C CYS A 135 -2.53 7.84 -7.30
N ILE A 136 -1.70 6.86 -7.61
CA ILE A 136 -0.24 6.94 -7.49
C ILE A 136 0.30 8.04 -8.42
N SER A 137 -0.07 8.01 -9.69
CA SER A 137 0.39 8.97 -10.68
C SER A 137 -0.11 10.39 -10.39
N SER A 138 -1.37 10.52 -9.99
CA SER A 138 -1.97 11.83 -9.66
C SER A 138 -1.34 12.48 -8.44
N TYR A 139 -0.86 11.67 -7.49
CA TYR A 139 -0.16 12.19 -6.31
C TYR A 139 1.23 12.75 -6.67
N GLY A 140 1.86 12.26 -7.73
CA GLY A 140 3.15 12.73 -8.20
C GLY A 140 4.25 11.69 -8.26
N PHE A 141 3.93 10.42 -8.01
CA PHE A 141 4.91 9.34 -8.15
C PHE A 141 5.33 9.15 -9.60
N THR A 142 6.60 8.77 -9.79
CA THR A 142 7.15 8.43 -11.09
C THR A 142 7.14 6.91 -11.28
N TYR A 143 6.64 6.45 -12.41
CA TYR A 143 6.79 5.05 -12.80
C TYR A 143 8.26 4.74 -13.04
N CYS A 144 8.77 3.70 -12.39
CA CYS A 144 10.20 3.35 -12.43
C CYS A 144 10.49 2.07 -13.20
N GLY A 145 9.54 1.14 -13.27
CA GLY A 145 9.77 -0.12 -13.94
C GLY A 145 8.96 -1.26 -13.34
N ILE A 146 9.44 -2.48 -13.54
CA ILE A 146 8.74 -3.70 -13.12
C ILE A 146 9.55 -4.40 -12.04
N ILE A 147 8.86 -4.84 -10.97
CA ILE A 147 9.43 -5.74 -9.97
C ILE A 147 8.65 -7.05 -10.01
N TYR A 148 9.23 -8.10 -9.47
CA TYR A 148 8.60 -9.40 -9.36
C TYR A 148 8.48 -9.82 -7.91
N LEU A 149 7.30 -10.31 -7.53
CA LEU A 149 7.09 -10.90 -6.22
C LEU A 149 7.78 -12.28 -6.16
N ASP A 150 7.90 -12.84 -4.96
CA ASP A 150 8.48 -14.18 -4.78
C ASP A 150 7.72 -15.25 -5.55
N SER A 151 6.42 -15.05 -5.77
CA SER A 151 5.58 -15.91 -6.61
C SER A 151 5.92 -15.86 -8.10
N GLY A 152 6.70 -14.87 -8.54
CA GLY A 152 6.97 -14.59 -9.94
C GLY A 152 5.99 -13.61 -10.58
N ASP A 153 4.96 -13.18 -9.86
CA ASP A 153 4.00 -12.21 -10.37
C ASP A 153 4.64 -10.83 -10.48
N GLU A 154 4.35 -10.14 -11.58
CA GLU A 154 4.89 -8.79 -11.80
C GLU A 154 4.07 -7.74 -11.09
N ARG A 155 4.75 -6.64 -10.75
CA ARG A 155 4.13 -5.39 -10.25
C ARG A 155 4.77 -4.20 -10.93
N LEU A 156 3.97 -3.15 -11.11
CA LEU A 156 4.44 -1.84 -11.56
C LEU A 156 4.97 -1.09 -10.36
N ALA A 157 6.20 -0.61 -10.46
CA ALA A 157 6.91 0.02 -9.35
C ALA A 157 7.05 1.52 -9.56
N TYR A 158 6.84 2.27 -8.48
CA TYR A 158 6.84 3.74 -8.49
C TYR A 158 7.64 4.26 -7.31
N GLN A 159 8.19 5.46 -7.48
CA GLN A 159 8.91 6.17 -6.42
C GLN A 159 8.62 7.66 -6.48
N LEU A 160 8.61 8.30 -5.32
CA LEU A 160 8.56 9.75 -5.18
C LEU A 160 9.53 10.18 -4.10
N ILE A 161 10.38 11.15 -4.43
CA ILE A 161 11.32 11.77 -3.51
C ILE A 161 10.98 13.26 -3.43
N ARG A 162 10.75 13.75 -2.23
CA ARG A 162 10.44 15.17 -1.95
C ARG A 162 11.57 15.88 -1.23
#